data_883d3ec2de5877c398c14fc4a89f0481
#
_entry.id   883d3ec2de5877c398c14fc4a89f0481
#
_cell.length_a   1.000
_cell.length_b   1.000
_cell.length_c   1.000
_cell.angle_alpha   90.00
_cell.angle_beta   90.00
_cell.angle_gamma   90.00
#
_symmetry.space_group_name_H-M   'P 1'
#
loop_
_entity.id
_entity.type
_entity.pdbx_description
1 polymer ?
#
loop_
_entity_poly.entity_id
_entity_poly.type
_entity_poly.pdbx_seq_one_letter_code
_entity_poly.pdbx_strand_id
1 'polypeptide(L)' 'MEQNNKNKEQTSFKIFDKVLVRNSDEHKWRPAIFARTRIGESPYKYNAKLLCTGHVGDFIQCIPYKGNENMAFTTDPF' A
#
# COMPACT_ATOMS: atom_id res chain seq x y z
N MET A 1 4.31 22.37 13.86
CA MET A 1 4.03 21.69 13.68
C MET A 1 3.81 20.94 13.41
N GLU A 2 3.66 20.83 13.21
CA GLU A 2 3.28 20.02 12.82
C GLU A 2 3.11 19.11 12.49
N GLN A 3 3.05 19.08 12.31
CA GLN A 3 2.73 18.16 11.93
C GLN A 3 2.81 17.21 11.86
N ASN A 4 2.81 17.19 11.79
CA ASN A 4 2.78 16.16 11.76
C ASN A 4 2.56 15.29 11.74
N ASN A 5 2.37 15.16 11.55
CA ASN A 5 2.03 14.32 11.63
C ASN A 5 1.69 13.59 11.47
N LYS A 6 1.64 13.65 11.45
CA LYS A 6 1.05 12.84 11.25
C LYS A 6 0.71 12.23 10.17
N ASN A 7 1.23 12.21 9.75
CA ASN A 7 0.78 11.70 8.66
C ASN A 7 1.05 10.30 8.52
N LYS A 8 0.15 9.55 8.95
CA LYS A 8 0.28 8.17 8.86
C LYS A 8 0.15 7.68 7.50
N GLU A 9 -0.61 8.40 6.68
CA GLU A 9 -0.80 7.97 5.35
C GLU A 9 0.26 8.48 4.48
N GLN A 10 0.94 7.61 3.81
CA GLN A 10 1.87 8.01 2.81
C GLN A 10 1.25 7.80 1.48
N THR A 11 1.01 8.88 0.74
CA THR A 11 0.36 8.79 -0.55
C THR A 11 1.32 8.91 -1.70
N SER A 12 2.59 9.21 -1.44
CA SER A 12 3.59 9.37 -2.48
C SER A 12 4.56 8.22 -2.43
N PHE A 13 4.52 7.38 -3.44
CA PHE A 13 5.43 6.25 -3.57
C PHE A 13 6.17 6.38 -4.89
N LYS A 14 7.33 5.76 -4.97
CA LYS A 14 8.11 5.71 -6.21
C LYS A 14 8.05 4.31 -6.78
N ILE A 15 8.21 4.23 -8.10
CA ILE A 15 8.26 2.94 -8.76
C ILE A 15 9.36 2.08 -8.10
N PHE A 16 9.04 0.83 -7.88
CA PHE A 16 9.89 -0.18 -7.23
C PHE A 16 9.94 -0.07 -5.71
N ASP A 17 9.24 0.88 -5.10
CA ASP A 17 9.13 0.89 -3.64
C ASP A 17 8.42 -0.36 -3.17
N LYS A 18 8.92 -0.95 -2.09
CA LYS A 18 8.24 -2.07 -1.48
C LYS A 18 7.15 -1.54 -0.57
N VAL A 19 5.94 -2.06 -0.76
CA VAL A 19 4.76 -1.57 -0.06
C VAL A 19 3.93 -2.74 0.45
N LEU A 20 2.94 -2.41 1.27
CA LEU A 20 1.89 -3.35 1.66
C LEU A 20 0.59 -2.84 1.09
N VAL A 21 -0.19 -3.73 0.50
CA VAL A 21 -1.44 -3.35 -0.16
C VAL A 21 -2.59 -4.24 0.28
N ARG A 22 -3.80 -3.68 0.21
CA ARG A 22 -5.03 -4.44 0.42
C ARG A 22 -6.20 -3.62 -0.08
N ASN A 23 -7.39 -4.25 -0.18
CA ASN A 23 -8.56 -3.57 -0.72
C ASN A 23 -9.63 -3.27 0.32
N SER A 24 -9.50 -3.79 1.53
CA SER A 24 -10.43 -3.45 2.60
C SER A 24 -9.77 -3.73 3.94
N ASP A 25 -10.40 -3.22 4.99
CA ASP A 25 -9.87 -3.42 6.34
C ASP A 25 -9.96 -4.86 6.79
N GLU A 26 -10.74 -5.67 6.10
CA GLU A 26 -10.88 -7.08 6.42
C GLU A 26 -9.88 -7.95 5.70
N HIS A 27 -9.16 -7.40 4.74
CA HIS A 27 -8.16 -8.15 3.99
C HIS A 27 -6.81 -8.03 4.68
N LYS A 28 -5.99 -9.05 4.51
CA LYS A 28 -4.63 -9.03 5.04
C LYS A 28 -3.76 -8.16 4.15
N TRP A 29 -2.83 -7.44 4.78
CA TRP A 29 -1.82 -6.68 4.04
C TRP A 29 -0.91 -7.64 3.31
N ARG A 30 -0.60 -7.34 2.06
CA ARG A 30 0.22 -8.20 1.21
C ARG A 30 1.40 -7.41 0.67
N PRO A 31 2.61 -7.96 0.80
CA PRO A 31 3.79 -7.28 0.24
C PRO A 31 3.72 -7.19 -1.26
N ALA A 32 4.11 -6.03 -1.79
CA ALA A 32 4.05 -5.78 -3.22
C ALA A 32 5.12 -4.77 -3.60
N ILE A 33 5.37 -4.66 -4.89
CA ILE A 33 6.28 -3.66 -5.44
C ILE A 33 5.43 -2.64 -6.16
N PHE A 34 5.55 -1.40 -5.73
CA PHE A 34 4.74 -0.31 -6.28
C PHE A 34 5.13 0.01 -7.71
N ALA A 35 4.15 0.22 -8.57
CA ALA A 35 4.39 0.60 -9.96
C ALA A 35 3.99 2.05 -10.21
N ARG A 36 2.76 2.40 -9.89
CA ARG A 36 2.30 3.77 -10.17
C ARG A 36 1.00 4.04 -9.42
N THR A 37 0.69 5.34 -9.30
CA THR A 37 -0.61 5.78 -8.79
C THR A 37 -1.52 5.99 -9.98
N ARG A 38 -2.73 5.45 -9.91
CA ARG A 38 -3.72 5.64 -10.96
C ARG A 38 -4.44 6.95 -10.72
N ILE A 39 -4.72 7.65 -11.82
CA ILE A 39 -5.42 8.93 -11.76
C ILE A 39 -6.88 8.68 -12.10
N GLY A 40 -7.80 9.41 -11.47
CA GLY A 40 -9.21 9.29 -11.74
C GLY A 40 -10.00 9.15 -10.47
N GLU A 41 -11.29 8.87 -10.61
CA GLU A 41 -12.20 8.84 -9.46
C GLU A 41 -12.31 7.48 -8.83
N SER A 42 -11.73 6.47 -9.42
CA SER A 42 -11.79 5.13 -8.86
C SER A 42 -11.00 5.08 -7.56
N PRO A 43 -11.48 4.34 -6.54
CA PRO A 43 -10.70 4.17 -5.31
C PRO A 43 -9.50 3.26 -5.49
N TYR A 44 -9.41 2.50 -6.59
CA TYR A 44 -8.30 1.60 -6.83
C TYR A 44 -7.14 2.38 -7.43
N LYS A 45 -6.39 3.07 -6.55
CA LYS A 45 -5.41 4.04 -7.01
C LYS A 45 -3.98 3.54 -7.04
N TYR A 46 -3.67 2.43 -6.38
CA TYR A 46 -2.29 1.99 -6.24
C TYR A 46 -2.05 0.75 -7.08
N ASN A 47 -1.29 0.91 -8.16
CA ASN A 47 -0.96 -0.23 -9.03
C ASN A 47 0.34 -0.84 -8.52
N ALA A 48 0.32 -2.15 -8.25
CA ALA A 48 1.47 -2.82 -7.67
C ALA A 48 1.48 -4.29 -8.05
N LYS A 49 2.67 -4.90 -7.94
CA LYS A 49 2.86 -6.31 -8.24
C LYS A 49 3.05 -7.05 -6.93
N LEU A 50 2.15 -7.99 -6.64
CA LEU A 50 2.24 -8.80 -5.43
C LEU A 50 3.48 -9.68 -5.48
N LEU A 51 4.23 -9.71 -4.39
CA LEU A 51 5.46 -10.50 -4.35
C LEU A 51 5.19 -11.99 -4.27
N CYS A 52 4.12 -12.38 -3.57
CA CYS A 52 3.84 -13.80 -3.38
C CYS A 52 3.42 -14.48 -4.67
N THR A 53 2.67 -13.79 -5.53
CA THR A 53 2.08 -14.42 -6.70
C THR A 53 2.59 -13.86 -8.01
N GLY A 54 3.22 -12.69 -7.98
CA GLY A 54 3.60 -11.99 -9.20
C GLY A 54 2.43 -11.30 -9.90
N HIS A 55 1.24 -11.33 -9.29
CA HIS A 55 0.06 -10.74 -9.90
C HIS A 55 0.14 -9.20 -9.82
N VAL A 56 -0.17 -8.55 -10.92
CA VAL A 56 -0.22 -7.10 -11.00
C VAL A 56 -1.68 -6.67 -10.89
N GLY A 57 -1.96 -5.75 -9.99
CA GLY A 57 -3.32 -5.28 -9.81
C GLY A 57 -3.37 -3.88 -9.23
N ASP A 58 -4.59 -3.37 -9.08
CA ASP A 58 -4.83 -2.07 -8.50
C ASP A 58 -5.42 -2.26 -7.12
N PHE A 59 -4.98 -1.46 -6.17
CA PHE A 59 -5.37 -1.62 -4.78
C PHE A 59 -5.87 -0.31 -4.19
N ILE A 60 -6.74 -0.42 -3.20
CA ILE A 60 -7.36 0.73 -2.54
C ILE A 60 -6.45 1.28 -1.44
N GLN A 61 -5.77 0.39 -0.71
CA GLN A 61 -4.93 0.79 0.41
C GLN A 61 -3.50 0.40 0.15
N CYS A 62 -2.58 1.31 0.46
CA CYS A 62 -1.15 1.11 0.22
C CYS A 62 -0.38 1.87 1.29
N ILE A 63 0.52 1.17 1.98
CA ILE A 63 1.38 1.78 3.00
C ILE A 63 2.82 1.35 2.74
N PRO A 64 3.80 2.09 3.28
CA PRO A 64 5.20 1.69 3.11
C PRO A 64 5.45 0.35 3.79
N TYR A 65 6.27 -0.48 3.17
CA TYR A 65 6.69 -1.74 3.80
C TYR A 65 7.65 -1.47 4.95
N LYS A 66 8.61 -0.57 4.72
CA LYS A 66 9.62 -0.27 5.72
C LYS A 66 8.97 0.38 6.93
N GLY A 67 9.23 -0.20 8.09
CA GLY A 67 8.63 0.26 9.33
C GLY A 67 7.30 -0.41 9.64
N ASN A 68 6.73 -1.14 8.68
CA ASN A 68 5.45 -1.81 8.87
C ASN A 68 5.55 -3.30 8.56
N GLU A 69 6.76 -3.84 8.60
CA GLU A 69 6.98 -5.24 8.19
C GLU A 69 6.14 -6.22 8.99
N ASN A 70 5.91 -5.91 10.27
CA ASN A 70 5.14 -6.80 11.11
C ASN A 70 3.66 -6.81 10.78
N MET A 71 3.20 -5.91 9.92
CA MET A 71 1.80 -5.89 9.51
C MET A 71 1.54 -6.82 8.32
N ALA A 72 2.60 -7.29 7.66
CA ALA A 72 2.43 -8.16 6.50
C ALA A 72 1.63 -9.40 6.90
N PHE A 73 0.63 -9.72 6.10
CA PHE A 73 -0.26 -10.87 6.28
C PHE A 73 -1.13 -10.76 7.53
N THR A 74 -1.32 -9.56 8.04
CA THR A 74 -2.29 -9.30 9.11
C THR A 74 -3.37 -8.36 8.60
N THR A 75 -4.45 -8.23 9.37
CA THR A 75 -5.51 -7.27 9.09
C THR A 75 -5.39 -6.05 10.00
N ASP A 76 -4.26 -5.85 10.63
CA ASP A 76 -4.05 -4.75 11.57
C ASP A 76 -4.31 -3.41 10.89
N PRO A 77 -4.94 -2.46 11.59
CA PRO A 77 -5.13 -1.14 11.01
C PRO A 77 -3.81 -0.38 10.98
N PHE A 78 -3.70 0.47 9.97
CA PHE A 78 -2.52 1.32 9.83
C PHE A 78 -2.72 2.66 10.52
#